data_0f2e50907f158ec4df6a51f7fd402c8d
#
_entry.id   0f2e50907f158ec4df6a51f7fd402c8d
#
_cell.length_a   1.000
_cell.length_b   1.000
_cell.length_c   1.000
_cell.angle_alpha   90.00
_cell.angle_beta   90.00
_cell.angle_gamma   90.00
#
_symmetry.space_group_name_H-M   'P 1'
#
loop_
_entity.id
_entity.type
_entity.pdbx_description
1 polymer ?
#
loop_
_entity_poly.entity_id
_entity_poly.type
_entity_poly.pdbx_seq_one_letter_code
_entity_poly.pdbx_strand_id
1 'polypeptide(L)'
;MNKHYTLTKTKYIKGIQCEKALWLDTYCRSRGKITDRKQESFNAGKAFEIYFKAKPTFIENIDLKAKFDKKFSEYAPATISLLQEKEDITIFEAGFIYEKTLVLTDVLQKKDGNITIFEVKNSEKLTNVILQDLSVQYYIVHAVLGSDLQSFNVVLNDNENFKIVDITDVLKHNEGKVCENIKKFNKVVSNTQCPEIIIGEHCNYPYECEFQIFCKKNNDTNVKLQGLRYRNQLAHQKKLYLCKTEYFL
;
A
#
# COMPACT_ATOMS: atom_id res chain seq x y z
N MET A 1 20.25 -7.04 -1.30
CA MET A 1 19.05 -7.61 -1.94
C MET A 1 18.41 -6.54 -2.81
N ASN A 2 18.37 -6.73 -4.12
CA ASN A 2 17.66 -5.82 -5.02
C ASN A 2 16.16 -6.00 -4.79
N LYS A 3 15.49 -4.95 -4.30
CA LYS A 3 14.03 -4.96 -4.23
C LYS A 3 13.47 -4.92 -5.65
N HIS A 4 12.67 -5.90 -6.03
CA HIS A 4 11.98 -5.93 -7.34
C HIS A 4 10.88 -4.86 -7.47
N TYR A 5 10.61 -4.08 -6.42
CA TYR A 5 9.59 -3.03 -6.39
C TYR A 5 10.11 -1.75 -5.72
N THR A 6 9.56 -0.61 -6.11
CA THR A 6 9.85 0.72 -5.57
C THR A 6 8.64 1.32 -4.84
N LEU A 7 7.45 0.96 -5.29
CA LEU A 7 6.16 1.35 -4.69
C LEU A 7 5.54 0.18 -3.92
N THR A 8 4.71 0.53 -2.95
CA THR A 8 3.75 -0.35 -2.29
C THR A 8 2.38 0.33 -2.34
N LYS A 9 1.29 -0.41 -2.07
CA LYS A 9 -0.06 0.16 -1.92
C LYS A 9 -0.05 1.42 -1.02
N THR A 10 0.55 1.32 0.16
CA THR A 10 0.65 2.45 1.11
C THR A 10 1.37 3.66 0.52
N LYS A 11 2.47 3.44 -0.22
CA LYS A 11 3.19 4.53 -0.90
C LYS A 11 2.38 5.14 -2.03
N TYR A 12 1.64 4.33 -2.78
CA TYR A 12 0.75 4.82 -3.82
C TYR A 12 -0.31 5.76 -3.24
N ILE A 13 -0.99 5.37 -2.17
CA ILE A 13 -1.99 6.21 -1.49
C ILE A 13 -1.38 7.50 -0.93
N LYS A 14 -0.16 7.43 -0.40
CA LYS A 14 0.56 8.66 -0.02
C LYS A 14 0.82 9.58 -1.21
N GLY A 15 1.18 9.02 -2.36
CA GLY A 15 1.37 9.77 -3.59
C GLY A 15 0.09 10.45 -4.08
N ILE A 16 -1.06 9.78 -3.96
CA ILE A 16 -2.39 10.38 -4.25
C ILE A 16 -2.64 11.59 -3.36
N GLN A 17 -2.35 11.50 -2.08
CA GLN A 17 -2.55 12.60 -1.13
C GLN A 17 -1.53 13.72 -1.35
N CYS A 18 -0.23 13.37 -1.48
CA CYS A 18 0.84 14.34 -1.61
C CYS A 18 2.13 13.67 -2.11
N GLU A 19 2.64 14.11 -3.27
CA GLU A 19 3.90 13.58 -3.81
C GLU A 19 5.11 13.88 -2.92
N LYS A 20 5.09 15.00 -2.17
CA LYS A 20 6.12 15.30 -1.17
C LYS A 20 6.06 14.30 0.00
N ALA A 21 4.87 13.90 0.45
CA ALA A 21 4.72 12.88 1.48
C ALA A 21 5.22 11.51 1.01
N LEU A 22 4.95 11.13 -0.24
CA LEU A 22 5.51 9.93 -0.87
C LEU A 22 7.04 9.95 -0.91
N TRP A 23 7.62 11.08 -1.31
CA TRP A 23 9.07 11.25 -1.33
C TRP A 23 9.67 11.18 0.08
N LEU A 24 9.07 11.87 1.05
CA LEU A 24 9.49 11.84 2.46
C LEU A 24 9.39 10.43 3.06
N ASP A 25 8.34 9.69 2.76
CA ASP A 25 8.22 8.28 3.20
C ASP A 25 9.31 7.38 2.61
N THR A 26 9.81 7.72 1.44
CA THR A 26 10.86 6.96 0.78
C THR A 26 12.24 7.26 1.34
N TYR A 27 12.54 8.53 1.59
CA TYR A 27 13.89 9.01 1.91
C TYR A 27 14.07 9.47 3.36
N CYS A 28 12.99 9.86 4.04
CA CYS A 28 13.00 10.47 5.37
C CYS A 28 11.89 9.93 6.28
N ARG A 29 11.62 8.63 6.22
CA ARG A 29 10.48 8.00 6.91
C ARG A 29 10.44 8.27 8.42
N SER A 30 11.60 8.35 9.07
CA SER A 30 11.71 8.65 10.51
C SER A 30 11.19 10.04 10.90
N ARG A 31 10.96 10.94 9.95
CA ARG A 31 10.37 12.26 10.18
C ARG A 31 8.84 12.25 10.25
N GLY A 32 8.21 11.15 9.85
CA GLY A 32 6.76 10.96 9.95
C GLY A 32 6.36 10.62 11.38
N LYS A 33 5.22 11.17 11.84
CA LYS A 33 4.60 10.86 13.12
C LYS A 33 3.18 10.35 12.89
N ILE A 34 2.91 9.16 13.38
CA ILE A 34 1.56 8.58 13.37
C ILE A 34 0.85 9.06 14.64
N THR A 35 -0.39 9.55 14.53
CA THR A 35 -1.22 9.94 15.66
C THR A 35 -1.84 8.73 16.33
N ASP A 36 -2.17 8.84 17.63
CA ASP A 36 -2.82 7.77 18.40
C ASP A 36 -4.15 7.35 17.75
N ARG A 37 -4.95 8.32 17.31
CA ARG A 37 -6.20 8.07 16.59
C ARG A 37 -5.99 7.21 15.32
N LYS A 38 -4.92 7.45 14.58
CA LYS A 38 -4.60 6.66 13.38
C LYS A 38 -4.18 5.25 13.77
N GLN A 39 -3.45 5.10 14.87
CA GLN A 39 -3.06 3.79 15.39
C GLN A 39 -4.28 2.98 15.86
N GLU A 40 -5.23 3.60 16.55
CA GLU A 40 -6.49 2.97 16.97
C GLU A 40 -7.30 2.48 15.75
N SER A 41 -7.42 3.30 14.71
CA SER A 41 -8.06 2.91 13.45
C SER A 41 -7.39 1.70 12.79
N PHE A 42 -6.06 1.61 12.80
CA PHE A 42 -5.33 0.45 12.29
C PHE A 42 -5.62 -0.81 13.11
N ASN A 43 -5.67 -0.68 14.43
CA ASN A 43 -5.95 -1.80 15.33
C ASN A 43 -7.38 -2.34 15.13
N ALA A 44 -8.37 -1.45 14.99
CA ALA A 44 -9.76 -1.83 14.71
C ALA A 44 -9.89 -2.51 13.33
N GLY A 45 -9.21 -1.99 12.30
CA GLY A 45 -9.17 -2.59 10.97
C GLY A 45 -8.60 -4.01 11.00
N LYS A 46 -7.49 -4.21 11.72
CA LYS A 46 -6.86 -5.52 11.88
C LYS A 46 -7.75 -6.52 12.63
N ALA A 47 -8.47 -6.09 13.66
CA ALA A 47 -9.39 -6.95 14.40
C ALA A 47 -10.53 -7.44 13.48
N PHE A 48 -11.09 -6.56 12.66
CA PHE A 48 -12.14 -6.92 11.69
C PHE A 48 -11.62 -7.85 10.58
N GLU A 49 -10.40 -7.65 10.10
CA GLU A 49 -9.75 -8.55 9.14
C GLU A 49 -9.58 -9.96 9.73
N ILE A 50 -9.09 -10.07 10.96
CA ILE A 50 -8.94 -11.35 11.67
C ILE A 50 -10.29 -12.06 11.82
N TYR A 51 -11.34 -11.31 12.18
CA TYR A 51 -12.70 -11.85 12.28
C TYR A 51 -13.19 -12.44 10.95
N PHE A 52 -12.97 -11.75 9.83
CA PHE A 52 -13.33 -12.26 8.51
C PHE A 52 -12.53 -13.52 8.12
N LYS A 53 -11.20 -13.48 8.31
CA LYS A 53 -10.29 -14.60 7.98
C LYS A 53 -10.56 -15.88 8.80
N ALA A 54 -11.18 -15.75 9.98
CA ALA A 54 -11.55 -16.89 10.85
C ALA A 54 -12.80 -17.66 10.37
N LYS A 55 -13.42 -17.29 9.25
CA LYS A 55 -14.61 -17.99 8.75
C LYS A 55 -14.31 -19.42 8.29
N PRO A 56 -15.24 -20.37 8.51
CA PRO A 56 -15.05 -21.78 8.13
C PRO A 56 -14.68 -22.01 6.67
N THR A 57 -15.11 -21.11 5.77
CA THR A 57 -14.80 -21.14 4.32
C THR A 57 -13.29 -21.06 4.03
N PHE A 58 -12.49 -20.57 4.98
CA PHE A 58 -11.07 -20.37 4.84
C PHE A 58 -10.21 -21.25 5.77
N ILE A 59 -10.76 -22.37 6.28
CA ILE A 59 -10.05 -23.26 7.22
C ILE A 59 -8.76 -23.78 6.62
N GLU A 60 -8.78 -24.21 5.36
CA GLU A 60 -7.58 -24.62 4.64
C GLU A 60 -6.96 -23.41 3.95
N ASN A 61 -5.97 -22.81 4.60
CA ASN A 61 -5.30 -21.63 4.09
C ASN A 61 -3.78 -21.69 4.31
N ILE A 62 -3.07 -20.87 3.50
CA ILE A 62 -1.66 -20.57 3.69
C ILE A 62 -1.52 -19.08 3.97
N ASP A 63 -1.06 -18.74 5.18
CA ASP A 63 -0.79 -17.36 5.58
C ASP A 63 0.67 -17.00 5.25
N LEU A 64 0.86 -16.21 4.19
CA LEU A 64 2.19 -15.79 3.76
C LEU A 64 2.83 -14.79 4.73
N LYS A 65 2.05 -14.06 5.50
CA LYS A 65 2.56 -13.18 6.54
C LYS A 65 3.14 -13.96 7.73
N ALA A 66 2.46 -15.02 8.15
CA ALA A 66 2.99 -15.93 9.15
C ALA A 66 4.29 -16.60 8.68
N LYS A 67 4.39 -16.93 7.37
CA LYS A 67 5.55 -17.59 6.77
C LYS A 67 6.74 -16.65 6.56
N PHE A 68 6.53 -15.43 6.10
CA PHE A 68 7.60 -14.55 5.62
C PHE A 68 7.78 -13.27 6.44
N ASP A 69 6.82 -12.87 7.27
CA ASP A 69 6.82 -11.63 8.06
C ASP A 69 7.20 -10.41 7.17
N LYS A 70 8.34 -9.80 7.46
CA LYS A 70 8.83 -8.59 6.75
C LYS A 70 9.63 -8.88 5.48
N LYS A 71 9.72 -10.12 5.05
CA LYS A 71 10.42 -10.52 3.81
C LYS A 71 9.52 -10.30 2.58
N PHE A 72 9.11 -9.08 2.34
CA PHE A 72 8.13 -8.72 1.30
C PHE A 72 8.52 -9.12 -0.13
N SER A 73 9.81 -9.40 -0.41
CA SER A 73 10.26 -9.92 -1.71
C SER A 73 9.80 -11.36 -1.97
N GLU A 74 9.45 -12.11 -0.94
CA GLU A 74 9.10 -13.52 -1.03
C GLU A 74 7.62 -13.75 -1.33
N TYR A 75 6.76 -12.75 -1.06
CA TYR A 75 5.30 -12.92 -1.17
C TYR A 75 4.84 -13.19 -2.60
N ALA A 76 5.26 -12.37 -3.55
CA ALA A 76 4.81 -12.53 -4.94
C ALA A 76 5.30 -13.84 -5.59
N PRO A 77 6.59 -14.25 -5.49
CA PRO A 77 7.03 -15.55 -5.98
C PRO A 77 6.28 -16.72 -5.34
N ALA A 78 6.06 -16.68 -4.02
CA ALA A 78 5.35 -17.73 -3.32
C ALA A 78 3.87 -17.80 -3.73
N THR A 79 3.20 -16.66 -3.93
CA THR A 79 1.82 -16.64 -4.44
C THR A 79 1.73 -17.33 -5.79
N ILE A 80 2.60 -16.99 -6.74
CA ILE A 80 2.58 -17.58 -8.09
C ILE A 80 2.87 -19.08 -8.03
N SER A 81 3.87 -19.54 -7.25
CA SER A 81 4.17 -20.96 -7.08
C SER A 81 2.97 -21.74 -6.54
N LEU A 82 2.32 -21.22 -5.50
CA LEU A 82 1.14 -21.85 -4.88
C LEU A 82 -0.04 -21.93 -5.85
N LEU A 83 -0.27 -20.90 -6.66
CA LEU A 83 -1.34 -20.89 -7.67
C LEU A 83 -1.08 -21.88 -8.80
N GLN A 84 0.18 -22.17 -9.12
CA GLN A 84 0.56 -23.17 -10.11
C GLN A 84 0.48 -24.61 -9.57
N GLU A 85 0.81 -24.80 -8.29
CA GLU A 85 0.90 -26.13 -7.67
C GLU A 85 -0.43 -26.69 -7.17
N LYS A 86 -1.40 -25.80 -6.86
CA LYS A 86 -2.67 -26.17 -6.24
C LYS A 86 -3.86 -25.88 -7.15
N GLU A 87 -4.79 -26.83 -7.27
CA GLU A 87 -6.05 -26.62 -7.96
C GLU A 87 -6.95 -25.69 -7.16
N ASP A 88 -7.17 -26.01 -5.87
CA ASP A 88 -7.92 -25.21 -4.93
C ASP A 88 -7.02 -24.76 -3.79
N ILE A 89 -7.07 -23.48 -3.45
CA ILE A 89 -6.27 -22.92 -2.35
C ILE A 89 -6.84 -21.59 -1.86
N THR A 90 -6.72 -21.35 -0.56
CA THR A 90 -6.88 -20.03 0.04
C THR A 90 -5.51 -19.50 0.51
N ILE A 91 -5.15 -18.29 0.09
CA ILE A 91 -3.90 -17.63 0.46
C ILE A 91 -4.23 -16.33 1.17
N PHE A 92 -3.75 -16.17 2.40
CA PHE A 92 -3.78 -14.89 3.10
C PHE A 92 -2.52 -14.08 2.80
N GLU A 93 -2.70 -12.77 2.63
CA GLU A 93 -1.64 -11.83 2.27
C GLU A 93 -0.93 -12.21 0.94
N ALA A 94 -1.71 -12.67 -0.04
CA ALA A 94 -1.17 -13.01 -1.36
C ALA A 94 -0.51 -11.79 -2.00
N GLY A 95 0.75 -11.93 -2.44
CA GLY A 95 1.54 -10.83 -2.98
C GLY A 95 1.56 -10.80 -4.50
N PHE A 96 1.49 -9.59 -5.07
CA PHE A 96 1.60 -9.38 -6.51
C PHE A 96 2.51 -8.18 -6.81
N ILE A 97 3.31 -8.29 -7.86
CA ILE A 97 4.19 -7.20 -8.32
C ILE A 97 3.96 -6.97 -9.81
N TYR A 98 3.61 -5.75 -10.16
CA TYR A 98 3.54 -5.27 -11.53
C TYR A 98 4.00 -3.81 -11.59
N GLU A 99 4.65 -3.37 -12.68
CA GLU A 99 5.20 -2.01 -12.84
C GLU A 99 5.96 -1.50 -11.58
N LYS A 100 6.80 -2.35 -10.99
CA LYS A 100 7.58 -2.07 -9.76
C LYS A 100 6.71 -1.69 -8.55
N THR A 101 5.45 -2.09 -8.52
CA THR A 101 4.52 -1.85 -7.44
C THR A 101 4.12 -3.17 -6.79
N LEU A 102 4.34 -3.30 -5.49
CA LEU A 102 3.93 -4.44 -4.68
C LEU A 102 2.59 -4.15 -4.02
N VAL A 103 1.65 -5.07 -4.15
CA VAL A 103 0.42 -5.12 -3.35
C VAL A 103 0.31 -6.47 -2.65
N LEU A 104 -0.36 -6.48 -1.50
CA LEU A 104 -0.78 -7.69 -0.79
C LEU A 104 -2.29 -7.66 -0.72
N THR A 105 -2.94 -8.79 -0.96
CA THR A 105 -4.40 -8.95 -0.84
C THR A 105 -4.73 -9.69 0.45
N ASP A 106 -5.77 -9.27 1.17
CA ASP A 106 -6.09 -9.85 2.47
C ASP A 106 -6.44 -11.34 2.34
N VAL A 107 -7.29 -11.70 1.37
CA VAL A 107 -7.65 -13.09 1.07
C VAL A 107 -7.71 -13.30 -0.45
N LEU A 108 -6.98 -14.28 -0.94
CA LEU A 108 -7.12 -14.85 -2.27
C LEU A 108 -7.69 -16.25 -2.15
N GLN A 109 -8.75 -16.55 -2.89
CA GLN A 109 -9.29 -17.90 -3.01
C GLN A 109 -9.26 -18.34 -4.48
N LYS A 110 -8.60 -19.46 -4.77
CA LYS A 110 -8.68 -20.15 -6.05
C LYS A 110 -9.55 -21.38 -5.87
N LYS A 111 -10.58 -21.51 -6.69
CA LYS A 111 -11.49 -22.66 -6.70
C LYS A 111 -11.97 -22.94 -8.12
N ASP A 112 -11.92 -24.21 -8.54
CA ASP A 112 -12.32 -24.63 -9.87
C ASP A 112 -11.68 -23.79 -11.00
N GLY A 113 -10.40 -23.41 -10.83
CA GLY A 113 -9.65 -22.57 -11.76
C GLY A 113 -9.91 -21.07 -11.67
N ASN A 114 -10.93 -20.62 -10.95
CA ASN A 114 -11.32 -19.22 -10.81
C ASN A 114 -10.71 -18.61 -9.56
N ILE A 115 -10.18 -17.38 -9.67
CA ILE A 115 -9.59 -16.66 -8.56
C ILE A 115 -10.53 -15.53 -8.11
N THR A 116 -10.84 -15.51 -6.83
CA THR A 116 -11.60 -14.47 -6.16
C THR A 116 -10.74 -13.79 -5.12
N ILE A 117 -10.73 -12.45 -5.11
CA ILE A 117 -10.06 -11.63 -4.09
C ILE A 117 -11.10 -11.07 -3.13
N PHE A 118 -10.77 -11.05 -1.84
CA PHE A 118 -11.52 -10.35 -0.80
C PHE A 118 -10.58 -9.39 -0.07
N GLU A 119 -10.91 -8.10 -0.14
CA GLU A 119 -10.24 -7.03 0.60
C GLU A 119 -11.13 -6.54 1.74
N VAL A 120 -10.63 -6.63 2.95
CA VAL A 120 -11.37 -6.33 4.16
C VAL A 120 -11.21 -4.87 4.55
N LYS A 121 -12.33 -4.18 4.75
CA LYS A 121 -12.36 -2.77 5.14
C LYS A 121 -13.32 -2.58 6.31
N ASN A 122 -12.79 -2.20 7.48
CA ASN A 122 -13.62 -1.84 8.64
C ASN A 122 -14.32 -0.50 8.40
N SER A 123 -15.30 -0.51 7.52
CA SER A 123 -16.10 0.63 7.10
C SER A 123 -17.47 0.12 6.68
N GLU A 124 -18.54 0.83 7.03
CA GLU A 124 -19.90 0.50 6.63
C GLU A 124 -20.19 0.80 5.14
N LYS A 125 -19.37 1.65 4.53
CA LYS A 125 -19.60 2.15 3.16
C LYS A 125 -18.32 2.14 2.34
N LEU A 126 -18.48 1.91 1.06
CA LEU A 126 -17.42 2.10 0.06
C LEU A 126 -17.20 3.61 -0.18
N THR A 127 -16.12 4.15 0.40
CA THR A 127 -15.76 5.57 0.22
C THR A 127 -14.79 5.73 -0.96
N ASN A 128 -14.66 6.96 -1.48
CA ASN A 128 -13.68 7.25 -2.53
C ASN A 128 -12.24 6.89 -2.14
N VAL A 129 -11.90 7.03 -0.87
CA VAL A 129 -10.56 6.68 -0.35
C VAL A 129 -10.34 5.16 -0.39
N ILE A 130 -11.34 4.39 0.04
CA ILE A 130 -11.32 2.92 -0.06
C ILE A 130 -11.25 2.51 -1.54
N LEU A 131 -12.04 3.14 -2.40
CA LEU A 131 -12.05 2.83 -3.83
C LEU A 131 -10.67 3.08 -4.48
N GLN A 132 -9.96 4.15 -4.12
CA GLN A 132 -8.59 4.41 -4.58
C GLN A 132 -7.59 3.34 -4.10
N ASP A 133 -7.72 2.89 -2.84
CA ASP A 133 -6.90 1.82 -2.26
C ASP A 133 -7.13 0.48 -2.98
N LEU A 134 -8.38 0.15 -3.27
CA LEU A 134 -8.76 -1.08 -3.98
C LEU A 134 -8.38 -1.01 -5.46
N SER A 135 -8.45 0.17 -6.09
CA SER A 135 -8.12 0.32 -7.50
C SER A 135 -6.66 -0.02 -7.81
N VAL A 136 -5.71 0.40 -6.97
CA VAL A 136 -4.30 0.03 -7.20
C VAL A 136 -4.05 -1.46 -6.98
N GLN A 137 -4.74 -2.08 -6.01
CA GLN A 137 -4.63 -3.52 -5.81
C GLN A 137 -5.19 -4.28 -7.01
N TYR A 138 -6.41 -3.94 -7.44
CA TYR A 138 -7.03 -4.55 -8.61
C TYR A 138 -6.14 -4.46 -9.86
N TYR A 139 -5.65 -3.26 -10.19
CA TYR A 139 -4.79 -3.04 -11.34
C TYR A 139 -3.56 -3.97 -11.36
N ILE A 140 -2.88 -4.11 -10.22
CA ILE A 140 -1.71 -4.97 -10.11
C ILE A 140 -2.09 -6.45 -10.20
N VAL A 141 -3.14 -6.86 -9.50
CA VAL A 141 -3.64 -8.26 -9.48
C VAL A 141 -4.14 -8.67 -10.86
N HIS A 142 -4.97 -7.84 -11.49
CA HIS A 142 -5.51 -8.10 -12.82
C HIS A 142 -4.42 -8.14 -13.89
N ALA A 143 -3.41 -7.28 -13.81
CA ALA A 143 -2.28 -7.32 -14.75
C ALA A 143 -1.45 -8.62 -14.64
N VAL A 144 -1.44 -9.28 -13.48
CA VAL A 144 -0.70 -10.53 -13.26
C VAL A 144 -1.56 -11.76 -13.57
N LEU A 145 -2.84 -11.76 -13.19
CA LEU A 145 -3.74 -12.92 -13.29
C LEU A 145 -4.56 -12.94 -14.57
N GLY A 146 -4.80 -11.79 -15.19
CA GLY A 146 -5.61 -11.68 -16.41
C GLY A 146 -7.01 -12.23 -16.22
N SER A 147 -7.41 -13.13 -17.11
CA SER A 147 -8.74 -13.78 -17.13
C SER A 147 -8.99 -14.74 -15.97
N ASP A 148 -7.96 -15.18 -15.24
CA ASP A 148 -8.11 -16.07 -14.09
C ASP A 148 -8.73 -15.34 -12.89
N LEU A 149 -8.63 -13.99 -12.85
CA LEU A 149 -9.31 -13.17 -11.86
C LEU A 149 -10.80 -13.07 -12.18
N GLN A 150 -11.60 -13.89 -11.51
CA GLN A 150 -13.05 -13.92 -11.67
C GLN A 150 -13.75 -12.73 -11.02
N SER A 151 -13.36 -12.39 -9.78
CA SER A 151 -13.96 -11.27 -9.06
C SER A 151 -13.04 -10.65 -8.02
N PHE A 152 -13.23 -9.36 -7.78
CA PHE A 152 -12.58 -8.60 -6.75
C PHE A 152 -13.63 -7.99 -5.82
N ASN A 153 -13.65 -8.47 -4.58
CA ASN A 153 -14.70 -8.16 -3.63
C ASN A 153 -14.16 -7.29 -2.49
N VAL A 154 -14.96 -6.31 -2.08
CA VAL A 154 -14.75 -5.61 -0.81
C VAL A 154 -15.63 -6.21 0.28
N VAL A 155 -15.03 -6.43 1.44
CA VAL A 155 -15.73 -6.88 2.65
C VAL A 155 -15.88 -5.69 3.57
N LEU A 156 -17.12 -5.23 3.75
CA LEU A 156 -17.49 -4.08 4.57
C LEU A 156 -18.06 -4.53 5.90
N ASN A 157 -17.87 -3.70 6.94
CA ASN A 157 -18.50 -3.91 8.24
C ASN A 157 -20.00 -3.65 8.17
N ASP A 158 -20.81 -4.56 8.72
CA ASP A 158 -22.27 -4.45 8.78
C ASP A 158 -22.75 -4.89 10.16
N ASN A 159 -22.68 -4.00 11.16
CA ASN A 159 -23.19 -4.18 12.51
C ASN A 159 -22.90 -5.58 13.10
N GLU A 160 -21.66 -5.83 13.50
CA GLU A 160 -21.17 -7.13 14.04
C GLU A 160 -21.10 -8.28 13.01
N ASN A 161 -21.44 -8.02 11.75
CA ASN A 161 -21.33 -8.93 10.63
C ASN A 161 -20.50 -8.30 9.50
N PHE A 162 -20.57 -8.85 8.31
CA PHE A 162 -19.91 -8.29 7.13
C PHE A 162 -20.79 -8.40 5.89
N LYS A 163 -20.66 -7.43 5.00
CA LYS A 163 -21.25 -7.40 3.68
C LYS A 163 -20.16 -7.56 2.62
N ILE A 164 -20.30 -8.54 1.74
CA ILE A 164 -19.41 -8.74 0.60
C ILE A 164 -20.04 -8.10 -0.62
N VAL A 165 -19.28 -7.28 -1.32
CA VAL A 165 -19.72 -6.57 -2.52
C VAL A 165 -18.70 -6.79 -3.63
N ASP A 166 -19.13 -7.36 -4.75
CA ASP A 166 -18.32 -7.42 -5.97
C ASP A 166 -18.19 -6.00 -6.56
N ILE A 167 -16.98 -5.55 -6.74
CA ILE A 167 -16.65 -4.22 -7.26
C ILE A 167 -15.73 -4.29 -8.48
N THR A 168 -15.60 -5.47 -9.09
CA THR A 168 -14.71 -5.74 -10.22
C THR A 168 -14.88 -4.73 -11.35
N ASP A 169 -16.11 -4.52 -11.80
CA ASP A 169 -16.40 -3.59 -12.92
C ASP A 169 -16.08 -2.14 -12.55
N VAL A 170 -16.35 -1.74 -11.30
CA VAL A 170 -16.02 -0.39 -10.81
C VAL A 170 -14.52 -0.16 -10.82
N LEU A 171 -13.74 -1.16 -10.38
CA LEU A 171 -12.28 -1.06 -10.32
C LEU A 171 -11.64 -1.05 -11.72
N LYS A 172 -12.18 -1.84 -12.66
CA LYS A 172 -11.73 -1.89 -14.04
C LYS A 172 -11.76 -0.52 -14.73
N HIS A 173 -12.77 0.28 -14.47
CA HIS A 173 -12.86 1.65 -15.02
C HIS A 173 -11.76 2.59 -14.53
N ASN A 174 -11.09 2.28 -13.41
CA ASN A 174 -10.04 3.11 -12.82
C ASN A 174 -8.62 2.75 -13.31
N GLU A 175 -8.43 1.67 -14.07
CA GLU A 175 -7.09 1.16 -14.43
C GLU A 175 -6.22 2.19 -15.15
N GLY A 176 -6.79 2.95 -16.09
CA GLY A 176 -6.05 3.99 -16.84
C GLY A 176 -5.44 5.03 -15.89
N LYS A 177 -6.23 5.53 -14.95
CA LYS A 177 -5.77 6.51 -13.94
C LYS A 177 -4.74 5.92 -12.98
N VAL A 178 -4.90 4.66 -12.60
CA VAL A 178 -3.93 3.97 -11.74
C VAL A 178 -2.59 3.82 -12.45
N CYS A 179 -2.60 3.40 -13.72
CA CYS A 179 -1.40 3.28 -14.55
C CYS A 179 -0.62 4.60 -14.63
N GLU A 180 -1.33 5.72 -14.92
CA GLU A 180 -0.72 7.06 -14.97
C GLU A 180 -0.08 7.44 -13.63
N ASN A 181 -0.79 7.22 -12.52
CA ASN A 181 -0.31 7.52 -11.18
C ASN A 181 0.92 6.67 -10.81
N ILE A 182 0.94 5.38 -11.14
CA ILE A 182 2.09 4.50 -10.88
C ILE A 182 3.32 5.02 -11.62
N LYS A 183 3.19 5.39 -12.90
CA LYS A 183 4.28 5.98 -13.69
C LYS A 183 4.78 7.29 -13.07
N LYS A 184 3.87 8.15 -12.67
CA LYS A 184 4.17 9.42 -11.99
C LYS A 184 4.89 9.18 -10.65
N PHE A 185 4.38 8.32 -9.81
CA PHE A 185 4.94 8.05 -8.48
C PHE A 185 6.27 7.32 -8.54
N ASN A 186 6.47 6.43 -9.52
CA ASN A 186 7.79 5.84 -9.76
C ASN A 186 8.84 6.90 -10.13
N LYS A 187 8.47 7.96 -10.88
CA LYS A 187 9.36 9.10 -11.13
C LYS A 187 9.66 9.87 -9.83
N VAL A 188 8.66 10.10 -8.99
CA VAL A 188 8.83 10.79 -7.70
C VAL A 188 9.79 10.03 -6.78
N VAL A 189 9.62 8.72 -6.62
CA VAL A 189 10.49 7.92 -5.74
C VAL A 189 11.88 7.65 -6.32
N SER A 190 12.08 7.83 -7.61
CA SER A 190 13.38 7.74 -8.26
C SER A 190 14.13 9.09 -8.28
N ASN A 191 13.43 10.19 -8.01
CA ASN A 191 14.05 11.51 -7.99
C ASN A 191 14.73 11.78 -6.66
N THR A 192 15.96 12.26 -6.69
CA THR A 192 16.72 12.66 -5.50
C THR A 192 16.26 14.01 -4.94
N GLN A 193 15.50 14.79 -5.69
CA GLN A 193 14.97 16.08 -5.26
C GLN A 193 13.57 15.92 -4.68
N CYS A 194 13.36 16.50 -3.47
CA CYS A 194 12.06 16.55 -2.84
C CYS A 194 11.12 17.46 -3.65
N PRO A 195 9.89 17.02 -3.98
CA PRO A 195 8.90 17.88 -4.63
C PRO A 195 8.60 19.12 -3.78
N GLU A 196 8.49 20.29 -4.46
CA GLU A 196 8.15 21.55 -3.80
C GLU A 196 6.63 21.68 -3.73
N ILE A 197 6.04 21.16 -2.64
CA ILE A 197 4.61 21.24 -2.37
C ILE A 197 4.44 21.97 -1.04
N ILE A 198 3.69 23.08 -1.08
CA ILE A 198 3.35 23.89 0.10
C ILE A 198 2.27 23.20 0.93
N ILE A 199 2.16 23.57 2.20
CA ILE A 199 1.09 23.08 3.09
C ILE A 199 -0.26 23.58 2.60
N GLY A 200 -1.27 22.69 2.62
CA GLY A 200 -2.62 22.98 2.18
C GLY A 200 -3.62 21.94 2.73
N GLU A 201 -4.84 21.94 2.18
CA GLU A 201 -5.92 21.05 2.60
C GLU A 201 -5.56 19.56 2.51
N HIS A 202 -4.77 19.18 1.52
CA HIS A 202 -4.26 17.81 1.36
C HIS A 202 -3.43 17.31 2.55
N CYS A 203 -2.97 18.19 3.43
CA CYS A 203 -2.29 17.78 4.67
C CYS A 203 -3.24 17.27 5.74
N ASN A 204 -4.55 17.54 5.62
CA ASN A 204 -5.59 17.14 6.56
C ASN A 204 -6.61 16.17 5.96
N TYR A 205 -6.70 16.13 4.62
CA TYR A 205 -7.67 15.31 3.90
C TYR A 205 -6.99 14.43 2.84
N PRO A 206 -7.39 13.17 2.68
CA PRO A 206 -8.44 12.43 3.42
C PRO A 206 -8.02 12.00 4.84
N TYR A 207 -6.72 12.07 5.15
CA TYR A 207 -6.15 11.74 6.45
C TYR A 207 -5.16 12.81 6.86
N GLU A 208 -4.97 12.98 8.15
CA GLU A 208 -3.88 13.79 8.67
C GLU A 208 -2.53 13.25 8.17
N CYS A 209 -1.74 14.11 7.53
CA CYS A 209 -0.45 13.75 6.96
C CYS A 209 0.59 13.58 8.07
N GLU A 210 1.21 12.43 8.16
CA GLU A 210 2.24 12.11 9.14
C GLU A 210 3.48 13.02 9.06
N PHE A 211 3.69 13.69 7.94
CA PHE A 211 4.80 14.64 7.73
C PHE A 211 4.41 16.10 7.95
N GLN A 212 3.16 16.41 8.34
CA GLN A 212 2.67 17.79 8.46
C GLN A 212 3.52 18.62 9.43
N ILE A 213 3.89 18.08 10.59
CA ILE A 213 4.73 18.75 11.58
C ILE A 213 6.12 19.05 11.01
N PHE A 214 6.69 18.08 10.30
CA PHE A 214 7.97 18.26 9.62
C PHE A 214 7.90 19.37 8.56
N CYS A 215 6.85 19.36 7.73
CA CYS A 215 6.65 20.37 6.69
C CYS A 215 6.45 21.76 7.30
N LYS A 216 5.66 21.93 8.39
CA LYS A 216 5.45 23.21 9.08
C LYS A 216 6.78 23.79 9.56
N LYS A 217 7.63 22.97 10.20
CA LYS A 217 8.94 23.41 10.70
C LYS A 217 9.95 23.80 9.63
N ASN A 218 9.78 23.31 8.39
CA ASN A 218 10.74 23.51 7.30
C ASN A 218 10.22 24.45 6.21
N ASN A 219 8.95 24.87 6.23
CA ASN A 219 8.44 25.91 5.33
C ASN A 219 8.98 27.31 5.65
N ASP A 220 9.35 27.58 6.89
CA ASP A 220 9.96 28.85 7.30
C ASP A 220 11.45 28.98 6.93
N THR A 221 12.07 27.94 6.39
CA THR A 221 13.48 27.95 6.02
C THR A 221 13.73 27.21 4.70
N ASN A 222 13.71 27.92 3.60
CA ASN A 222 14.18 27.46 2.28
C ASN A 222 15.65 26.96 2.29
N VAL A 223 16.39 27.20 3.38
CA VAL A 223 17.80 26.91 3.52
C VAL A 223 18.08 25.42 3.86
N LYS A 224 17.16 24.72 4.55
CA LYS A 224 17.43 23.34 5.02
C LYS A 224 17.12 22.23 4.01
N LEU A 225 16.27 22.50 3.00
CA LEU A 225 16.00 21.53 1.92
C LEU A 225 17.20 21.42 0.95
N GLN A 226 18.04 22.45 0.82
CA GLN A 226 19.29 22.38 0.06
C GLN A 226 20.30 21.40 0.68
N GLY A 227 20.35 21.31 2.01
CA GLY A 227 21.17 20.32 2.71
C GLY A 227 20.71 18.87 2.50
N LEU A 228 19.41 18.64 2.34
CA LEU A 228 18.84 17.33 1.97
C LEU A 228 19.19 16.94 0.52
N ARG A 229 19.27 17.92 -0.40
CA ARG A 229 19.71 17.69 -1.80
C ARG A 229 21.14 17.12 -1.87
N TYR A 230 22.05 17.68 -1.12
CA TYR A 230 23.46 17.25 -1.10
C TYR A 230 23.64 15.87 -0.45
N ARG A 231 22.92 15.61 0.64
CA ARG A 231 23.00 14.32 1.35
C ARG A 231 22.33 13.17 0.60
N ASN A 232 21.30 13.44 -0.22
CA ASN A 232 20.63 12.42 -1.03
C ASN A 232 21.47 11.97 -2.24
N GLN A 233 22.35 12.82 -2.78
CA GLN A 233 23.34 12.38 -3.78
C GLN A 233 24.33 11.35 -3.21
N LEU A 234 24.71 11.50 -1.93
CA LEU A 234 25.57 10.53 -1.23
C LEU A 234 24.81 9.26 -0.81
N ALA A 235 23.49 9.35 -0.54
CA ALA A 235 22.68 8.21 -0.10
C ALA A 235 22.28 7.26 -1.23
N HIS A 236 22.30 7.68 -2.49
CA HIS A 236 22.22 6.75 -3.62
C HIS A 236 23.39 5.76 -3.63
N GLN A 237 24.52 6.13 -3.03
CA GLN A 237 25.68 5.24 -2.84
C GLN A 237 25.62 4.46 -1.52
N LYS A 238 24.87 4.93 -0.46
CA LYS A 238 24.75 4.26 0.85
C LYS A 238 23.36 4.46 1.47
N LYS A 239 22.45 3.59 1.18
CA LYS A 239 21.01 3.58 1.48
C LYS A 239 20.58 3.63 2.95
N LEU A 240 21.43 4.00 3.93
CA LEU A 240 21.16 3.78 5.37
C LEU A 240 21.56 4.91 6.33
N TYR A 241 22.13 6.03 5.90
CA TYR A 241 22.74 6.96 6.85
C TYR A 241 22.01 8.29 7.10
N LEU A 242 21.06 8.71 6.29
CA LEU A 242 20.59 10.10 6.28
C LEU A 242 19.57 10.49 7.34
N CYS A 243 18.92 9.55 7.99
CA CYS A 243 17.96 9.86 9.06
C CYS A 243 18.56 9.80 10.47
N LYS A 244 19.81 9.37 10.63
CA LYS A 244 20.42 9.15 11.96
C LYS A 244 21.27 10.30 12.49
N THR A 245 21.69 11.26 11.69
CA THR A 245 22.76 12.19 12.08
C THR A 245 22.34 13.58 12.54
N GLU A 246 21.08 13.85 12.84
CA GLU A 246 20.65 15.13 13.41
C GLU A 246 20.08 15.05 14.84
N TYR A 247 20.58 14.13 15.65
CA TYR A 247 20.28 14.10 17.10
C TYR A 247 21.40 14.65 17.98
N PHE A 248 22.45 15.26 17.41
CA PHE A 248 23.46 15.97 18.16
C PHE A 248 23.66 17.37 17.55
N LEU A 249 22.96 18.32 18.10
CA LEU A 249 23.27 19.69 18.47
C LEU A 249 22.02 20.38 18.95
#